data_5b8921d65824ae6cbd266a4fa7fc4b56
#
_entry.id   5b8921d65824ae6cbd266a4fa7fc4b56
#
_cell.length_a   1.000
_cell.length_b   1.000
_cell.length_c   1.000
_cell.angle_alpha   90.00
_cell.angle_beta   90.00
_cell.angle_gamma   90.00
#
_symmetry.space_group_name_H-M   'P 1'
#
loop_
_entity.id
_entity.type
_entity.pdbx_description
1 polymer ?
#
loop_
_entity_poly.entity_id
_entity_poly.type
_entity_poly.pdbx_seq_one_letter_code
_entity_poly.pdbx_strand_id
1 'polypeptide(L)'
;MIQKIGAINLKSKVYDSLKKYILSLNIYLKERDFHLDERQLSEKLGVSRTPIREAIAKLEQDGIVRTVPRRGVFVHRKSKKELIDIVTVWAGLEGYAAHLIIKNSNKEEIETLNKYCQYSKQNVLSDLDNYSNDNIKFHERIMKLTK
;
A
#
# COMPACT_ATOMS: atom_id res chain seq x y z
N MET A 1 31.32 17.05 -11.74
CA MET A 1 30.06 16.29 -11.88
C MET A 1 28.99 16.97 -11.03
N ILE A 2 27.92 17.48 -11.66
CA ILE A 2 26.84 18.16 -10.94
C ILE A 2 25.79 17.10 -10.61
N GLN A 3 25.64 16.74 -9.34
CA GLN A 3 24.56 15.88 -8.87
C GLN A 3 23.28 16.73 -8.71
N LYS A 4 22.30 16.54 -9.58
CA LYS A 4 20.93 17.06 -9.39
C LYS A 4 20.16 16.18 -8.41
N ILE A 5 20.35 16.34 -7.13
CA ILE A 5 19.70 15.52 -6.08
C ILE A 5 18.32 16.07 -5.66
N GLY A 6 17.99 17.35 -5.95
CA GLY A 6 16.77 18.00 -5.44
C GLY A 6 15.46 17.53 -6.06
N ALA A 7 15.40 17.25 -7.36
CA ALA A 7 14.15 16.94 -8.06
C ALA A 7 13.60 15.54 -7.78
N ILE A 8 14.47 14.54 -7.61
CA ILE A 8 14.08 13.15 -7.33
C ILE A 8 13.41 13.05 -5.95
N ASN A 9 13.90 13.80 -4.97
CA ASN A 9 13.35 13.80 -3.62
C ASN A 9 11.94 14.42 -3.55
N LEU A 10 11.64 15.47 -4.33
CA LEU A 10 10.32 16.11 -4.33
C LEU A 10 9.23 15.19 -4.91
N LYS A 11 9.51 14.51 -6.04
CA LYS A 11 8.57 13.58 -6.68
C LYS A 11 8.19 12.43 -5.75
N SER A 12 9.18 11.81 -5.09
CA SER A 12 8.94 10.76 -4.12
C SER A 12 8.11 11.26 -2.94
N LYS A 13 8.44 12.40 -2.36
CA LYS A 13 7.69 12.98 -1.25
C LYS A 13 6.23 13.29 -1.60
N VAL A 14 5.97 13.82 -2.81
CA VAL A 14 4.60 14.06 -3.28
C VAL A 14 3.84 12.76 -3.44
N TYR A 15 4.44 11.74 -4.07
CA TYR A 15 3.85 10.41 -4.21
C TYR A 15 3.51 9.80 -2.84
N ASP A 16 4.46 9.80 -1.89
CA ASP A 16 4.27 9.22 -0.57
C ASP A 16 3.18 9.95 0.22
N SER A 17 3.14 11.29 0.12
CA SER A 17 2.10 12.11 0.76
C SER A 17 0.72 11.83 0.18
N LEU A 18 0.59 11.74 -1.16
CA LEU A 18 -0.67 11.40 -1.81
C LEU A 18 -1.11 9.98 -1.50
N LYS A 19 -0.20 9.01 -1.53
CA LYS A 19 -0.48 7.63 -1.15
C LYS A 19 -0.99 7.53 0.27
N LYS A 20 -0.30 8.15 1.23
CA LYS A 20 -0.72 8.19 2.63
C LYS A 20 -2.10 8.84 2.79
N TYR A 21 -2.35 9.96 2.11
CA TYR A 21 -3.66 10.61 2.12
C TYR A 21 -4.76 9.67 1.60
N ILE A 22 -4.56 9.03 0.44
CA ILE A 22 -5.55 8.12 -0.15
C ILE A 22 -5.81 6.92 0.76
N LEU A 23 -4.78 6.32 1.35
CA LEU A 23 -4.91 5.19 2.27
C LEU A 23 -5.63 5.56 3.57
N SER A 24 -5.60 6.84 3.99
CA SER A 24 -6.37 7.33 5.13
C SER A 24 -7.86 7.55 4.84
N LEU A 25 -8.27 7.54 3.55
CA LEU A 25 -9.65 7.70 3.17
C LEU A 25 -10.42 6.40 3.37
N ASN A 26 -11.56 6.47 4.05
CA ASN A 26 -12.48 5.34 4.09
C ASN A 26 -13.34 5.32 2.81
N ILE A 27 -12.74 4.79 1.73
CA ILE A 27 -13.31 4.83 0.39
C ILE A 27 -14.57 3.96 0.23
N TYR A 28 -14.80 3.00 1.14
CA TYR A 28 -15.93 2.08 1.06
C TYR A 28 -17.17 2.54 1.82
N LEU A 29 -17.07 3.56 2.71
CA LEU A 29 -18.22 4.10 3.44
C LEU A 29 -19.07 5.10 2.64
N LYS A 30 -18.55 5.67 1.57
CA LYS A 30 -19.29 6.66 0.75
C LYS A 30 -19.64 6.05 -0.60
N GLU A 31 -20.89 6.27 -1.04
CA GLU A 31 -21.35 5.82 -2.36
C GLU A 31 -20.66 6.56 -3.52
N ARG A 32 -20.10 7.74 -3.27
CA ARG A 32 -19.48 8.57 -4.30
C ARG A 32 -17.99 8.23 -4.49
N ASP A 33 -17.57 8.19 -5.75
CA ASP A 33 -16.17 8.08 -6.12
C ASP A 33 -15.35 9.27 -5.54
N PHE A 34 -14.19 8.98 -4.97
CA PHE A 34 -13.27 10.01 -4.49
C PHE A 34 -12.48 10.59 -5.68
N HIS A 35 -12.83 11.79 -6.08
CA HIS A 35 -12.14 12.56 -7.10
C HIS A 35 -10.90 13.25 -6.54
N LEU A 36 -9.78 13.16 -7.23
CA LEU A 36 -8.55 13.87 -6.92
C LEU A 36 -8.40 15.08 -7.84
N ASP A 37 -8.54 16.27 -7.28
CA ASP A 37 -8.36 17.52 -8.00
C ASP A 37 -6.89 17.95 -7.97
N GLU A 38 -6.21 17.90 -9.12
CA GLU A 38 -4.79 18.27 -9.28
C GLU A 38 -4.48 19.69 -8.77
N ARG A 39 -5.41 20.63 -9.00
CA ARG A 39 -5.24 22.02 -8.57
C ARG A 39 -5.28 22.14 -7.05
N GLN A 40 -6.29 21.56 -6.42
CA GLN A 40 -6.40 21.56 -4.97
C GLN A 40 -5.23 20.84 -4.30
N LEU A 41 -4.77 19.72 -4.88
CA LEU A 41 -3.60 18.99 -4.39
C LEU A 41 -2.31 19.81 -4.51
N SER A 42 -2.13 20.53 -5.63
CA SER A 42 -1.02 21.45 -5.86
C SER A 42 -1.00 22.56 -4.80
N GLU A 43 -2.15 23.18 -4.55
CA GLU A 43 -2.31 24.24 -3.55
C GLU A 43 -2.02 23.73 -2.13
N LYS A 44 -2.59 22.57 -1.75
CA LYS A 44 -2.41 21.97 -0.42
C LYS A 44 -0.98 21.53 -0.11
N LEU A 45 -0.28 21.02 -1.11
CA LEU A 45 1.10 20.52 -0.97
C LEU A 45 2.15 21.62 -1.23
N GLY A 46 1.75 22.81 -1.68
CA GLY A 46 2.67 23.90 -1.99
C GLY A 46 3.64 23.60 -3.11
N VAL A 47 3.24 22.79 -4.10
CA VAL A 47 4.06 22.39 -5.24
C VAL A 47 3.36 22.70 -6.57
N SER A 48 4.10 22.77 -7.68
CA SER A 48 3.49 22.94 -9.00
C SER A 48 2.69 21.68 -9.41
N ARG A 49 1.86 21.80 -10.45
CA ARG A 49 1.04 20.68 -10.94
C ARG A 49 1.86 19.54 -11.57
N THR A 50 3.05 19.82 -12.08
CA THR A 50 3.89 18.80 -12.72
C THR A 50 4.23 17.64 -11.79
N PRO A 51 4.83 17.84 -10.59
CA PRO A 51 5.09 16.74 -9.66
C PRO A 51 3.80 16.05 -9.16
N ILE A 52 2.66 16.76 -9.11
CA ILE A 52 1.36 16.13 -8.79
C ILE A 52 0.96 15.13 -9.89
N ARG A 53 1.02 15.52 -11.15
CA ARG A 53 0.69 14.65 -12.30
C ARG A 53 1.61 13.43 -12.39
N GLU A 54 2.89 13.62 -12.16
CA GLU A 54 3.86 12.52 -12.12
C GLU A 54 3.56 11.53 -10.98
N ALA A 55 3.22 12.05 -9.81
CA ALA A 55 2.82 11.21 -8.67
C ALA A 55 1.49 10.47 -8.95
N ILE A 56 0.51 11.14 -9.55
CA ILE A 56 -0.76 10.52 -9.96
C ILE A 56 -0.52 9.41 -10.99
N ALA A 57 0.31 9.65 -12.01
CA ALA A 57 0.64 8.63 -13.00
C ALA A 57 1.28 7.38 -12.35
N LYS A 58 2.14 7.58 -11.35
CA LYS A 58 2.72 6.48 -10.59
C LYS A 58 1.69 5.77 -9.72
N LEU A 59 0.79 6.50 -9.07
CA LEU A 59 -0.31 5.92 -8.29
C LEU A 59 -1.27 5.12 -9.18
N GLU A 60 -1.44 5.53 -10.44
CA GLU A 60 -2.24 4.80 -11.43
C GLU A 60 -1.57 3.49 -11.86
N GLN A 61 -0.24 3.52 -12.10
CA GLN A 61 0.55 2.30 -12.34
C GLN A 61 0.47 1.31 -11.17
N ASP A 62 0.44 1.83 -9.94
CA ASP A 62 0.28 1.02 -8.72
C ASP A 62 -1.19 0.56 -8.50
N GLY A 63 -2.12 0.96 -9.36
CA GLY A 63 -3.54 0.60 -9.26
C GLY A 63 -4.29 1.22 -8.09
N ILE A 64 -3.77 2.33 -7.53
CA ILE A 64 -4.36 3.06 -6.39
C ILE A 64 -5.39 4.07 -6.88
N VAL A 65 -5.16 4.66 -8.05
CA VAL A 65 -6.08 5.59 -8.71
C VAL A 65 -6.37 5.16 -10.14
N ARG A 66 -7.39 5.73 -10.74
CA ARG A 66 -7.72 5.55 -12.17
C ARG A 66 -8.03 6.89 -12.80
N THR A 67 -7.55 7.11 -14.01
CA THR A 67 -7.90 8.27 -14.83
C THR A 67 -9.10 7.94 -15.70
N VAL A 68 -10.15 8.76 -15.60
CA VAL A 68 -11.35 8.63 -16.43
C VAL A 68 -11.34 9.79 -17.44
N PRO A 69 -11.30 9.50 -18.75
CA PRO A 69 -11.27 10.55 -19.78
C PRO A 69 -12.39 11.59 -19.57
N ARG A 70 -12.05 12.86 -19.65
CA ARG A 70 -12.95 14.02 -19.45
C ARG A 70 -13.60 14.16 -18.08
N ARG A 71 -13.37 13.21 -17.14
CA ARG A 71 -13.94 13.23 -15.79
C ARG A 71 -12.91 13.44 -14.69
N GLY A 72 -11.63 13.17 -14.97
CA GLY A 72 -10.52 13.38 -14.03
C GLY A 72 -10.01 12.10 -13.39
N VAL A 73 -9.32 12.25 -12.28
CA VAL A 73 -8.66 11.17 -11.54
C VAL A 73 -9.49 10.77 -10.33
N PHE A 74 -9.67 9.48 -10.14
CA PHE A 74 -10.45 8.93 -9.04
C PHE A 74 -9.68 7.87 -8.28
N VAL A 75 -9.90 7.76 -6.98
CA VAL A 75 -9.37 6.64 -6.19
C VAL A 75 -9.99 5.34 -6.69
N HIS A 76 -9.16 4.34 -6.95
CA HIS A 76 -9.62 3.06 -7.47
C HIS A 76 -10.18 2.19 -6.34
N ARG A 77 -11.46 1.91 -6.38
CA ARG A 77 -12.12 0.93 -5.50
C ARG A 77 -12.04 -0.44 -6.14
N LYS A 78 -11.42 -1.38 -5.45
CA LYS A 78 -11.48 -2.77 -5.86
C LYS A 78 -12.83 -3.37 -5.47
N SER A 79 -13.41 -4.15 -6.36
CA SER A 79 -14.61 -4.92 -6.06
C SER A 79 -14.30 -6.02 -5.03
N LYS A 80 -15.35 -6.53 -4.36
CA LYS A 80 -15.20 -7.68 -3.45
C LYS A 80 -14.56 -8.88 -4.14
N LYS A 81 -14.91 -9.13 -5.41
CA LYS A 81 -14.32 -10.21 -6.19
C LYS A 81 -12.83 -10.01 -6.38
N GLU A 82 -12.39 -8.83 -6.83
CA GLU A 82 -10.96 -8.53 -7.00
C GLU A 82 -10.18 -8.69 -5.69
N LEU A 83 -10.74 -8.28 -4.56
CA LEU A 83 -10.10 -8.46 -3.26
C LEU A 83 -9.96 -9.95 -2.90
N ILE A 84 -11.00 -10.75 -3.13
CA ILE A 84 -10.96 -12.19 -2.91
C ILE A 84 -9.93 -12.86 -3.82
N ASP A 85 -9.88 -12.50 -5.10
CA ASP A 85 -8.93 -13.04 -6.07
C ASP A 85 -7.48 -12.74 -5.64
N ILE A 86 -7.20 -11.49 -5.19
CA ILE A 86 -5.88 -11.10 -4.68
C ILE A 86 -5.50 -11.93 -3.45
N VAL A 87 -6.39 -12.05 -2.47
CA VAL A 87 -6.12 -12.82 -1.23
C VAL A 87 -5.93 -14.30 -1.54
N THR A 88 -6.68 -14.85 -2.49
CA THR A 88 -6.56 -16.26 -2.91
C THR A 88 -5.18 -16.54 -3.52
N VAL A 89 -4.73 -15.68 -4.43
CA VAL A 89 -3.39 -15.80 -5.03
C VAL A 89 -2.31 -15.64 -3.97
N TRP A 90 -2.45 -14.66 -3.09
CA TRP A 90 -1.51 -14.43 -1.99
C TRP A 90 -1.41 -15.65 -1.06
N ALA A 91 -2.53 -16.23 -0.66
CA ALA A 91 -2.55 -17.44 0.17
C ALA A 91 -1.80 -18.61 -0.49
N GLY A 92 -1.94 -18.77 -1.81
CA GLY A 92 -1.18 -19.77 -2.58
C GLY A 92 0.33 -19.52 -2.53
N LEU A 93 0.77 -18.29 -2.70
CA LEU A 93 2.18 -17.90 -2.63
C LEU A 93 2.75 -18.11 -1.22
N GLU A 94 1.99 -17.75 -0.17
CA GLU A 94 2.42 -17.96 1.22
C GLU A 94 2.45 -19.43 1.62
N GLY A 95 1.52 -20.23 1.11
CA GLY A 95 1.57 -21.68 1.30
C GLY A 95 2.85 -22.27 0.72
N TYR A 96 3.28 -21.84 -0.46
CA TYR A 96 4.57 -22.24 -1.04
C TYR A 96 5.76 -21.66 -0.26
N ALA A 97 5.68 -20.41 0.17
CA ALA A 97 6.72 -19.79 1.02
C ALA A 97 6.90 -20.56 2.35
N ALA A 98 5.82 -21.02 2.99
CA ALA A 98 5.88 -21.85 4.18
C ALA A 98 6.65 -23.16 3.95
N HIS A 99 6.44 -23.81 2.79
CA HIS A 99 7.23 -24.98 2.41
C HIS A 99 8.74 -24.67 2.29
N LEU A 100 9.08 -23.55 1.66
CA LEU A 100 10.49 -23.12 1.54
C LEU A 100 11.11 -22.77 2.91
N ILE A 101 10.35 -22.15 3.80
CA ILE A 101 10.79 -21.79 5.17
C ILE A 101 11.20 -23.06 5.94
N ILE A 102 10.37 -24.10 5.91
CA ILE A 102 10.67 -25.37 6.59
C ILE A 102 11.99 -25.97 6.06
N LYS A 103 12.26 -25.80 4.76
CA LYS A 103 13.47 -26.32 4.12
C LYS A 103 14.72 -25.47 4.39
N ASN A 104 14.58 -24.15 4.46
CA ASN A 104 15.70 -23.20 4.40
C ASN A 104 15.99 -22.48 5.70
N SER A 105 15.06 -22.49 6.69
CA SER A 105 15.16 -21.74 7.94
C SER A 105 15.24 -22.67 9.15
N ASN A 106 15.95 -22.21 10.19
CA ASN A 106 16.00 -22.93 11.47
C ASN A 106 14.82 -22.53 12.38
N LYS A 107 14.66 -23.22 13.52
CA LYS A 107 13.57 -23.02 14.47
C LYS A 107 13.55 -21.60 15.03
N GLU A 108 14.71 -21.06 15.40
CA GLU A 108 14.85 -19.72 15.98
C GLU A 108 14.42 -18.64 14.98
N GLU A 109 14.76 -18.80 13.70
CA GLU A 109 14.32 -17.88 12.64
C GLU A 109 12.81 -17.91 12.46
N ILE A 110 12.18 -19.09 12.48
CA ILE A 110 10.72 -19.26 12.37
C ILE A 110 10.01 -18.66 13.58
N GLU A 111 10.53 -18.85 14.79
CA GLU A 111 9.95 -18.29 16.02
C GLU A 111 9.89 -16.76 16.02
N THR A 112 10.72 -16.09 15.20
CA THR A 112 10.62 -14.63 15.01
C THR A 112 9.26 -14.17 14.45
N LEU A 113 8.46 -15.05 13.84
CA LEU A 113 7.13 -14.73 13.35
C LEU A 113 6.12 -14.53 14.50
N ASN A 114 6.33 -15.18 15.65
CA ASN A 114 5.40 -15.14 16.80
C ASN A 114 5.14 -13.72 17.31
N LYS A 115 6.11 -12.81 17.18
CA LYS A 115 5.95 -11.41 17.62
C LYS A 115 4.87 -10.64 16.85
N TYR A 116 4.51 -11.09 15.65
CA TYR A 116 3.47 -10.48 14.82
C TYR A 116 2.10 -11.15 14.95
N CYS A 117 2.02 -12.29 15.67
CA CYS A 117 0.81 -13.10 15.78
C CYS A 117 0.06 -12.88 17.10
N GLN A 118 0.28 -11.76 17.80
CA GLN A 118 -0.23 -11.53 19.15
C GLN A 118 -1.62 -10.89 19.22
N TYR A 119 -2.32 -10.80 18.09
CA TYR A 119 -3.64 -10.17 18.01
C TYR A 119 -4.77 -11.18 18.22
N SER A 120 -5.68 -10.85 19.13
CA SER A 120 -6.97 -11.51 19.24
C SER A 120 -8.04 -10.80 18.40
N LYS A 121 -9.16 -11.48 18.11
CA LYS A 121 -10.30 -10.85 17.41
C LYS A 121 -10.81 -9.57 18.09
N GLN A 122 -10.70 -9.48 19.42
CA GLN A 122 -11.13 -8.31 20.20
C GLN A 122 -10.15 -7.14 20.06
N ASN A 123 -8.85 -7.41 19.96
CA ASN A 123 -7.82 -6.38 19.88
C ASN A 123 -7.67 -5.78 18.47
N VAL A 124 -7.98 -6.55 17.43
CA VAL A 124 -7.86 -6.09 16.03
C VAL A 124 -8.73 -4.86 15.75
N LEU A 125 -9.98 -4.87 16.26
CA LEU A 125 -10.91 -3.76 16.01
C LEU A 125 -10.57 -2.48 16.79
N SER A 126 -9.89 -2.61 17.93
CA SER A 126 -9.49 -1.46 18.75
C SER A 126 -8.16 -0.83 18.31
N ASP A 127 -7.34 -1.54 17.53
CA ASP A 127 -6.00 -1.09 17.12
C ASP A 127 -5.67 -1.52 15.68
N LEU A 128 -6.53 -1.12 14.75
CA LEU A 128 -6.42 -1.50 13.33
C LEU A 128 -5.11 -1.04 12.68
N ASP A 129 -4.58 0.11 13.06
CA ASP A 129 -3.35 0.65 12.45
C ASP A 129 -2.13 -0.20 12.83
N ASN A 130 -1.97 -0.54 14.10
CA ASN A 130 -0.89 -1.39 14.55
C ASN A 130 -1.04 -2.81 14.02
N TYR A 131 -2.26 -3.36 14.05
CA TYR A 131 -2.54 -4.66 13.44
C TYR A 131 -2.15 -4.68 11.95
N SER A 132 -2.55 -3.67 11.18
CA SER A 132 -2.21 -3.56 9.75
C SER A 132 -0.70 -3.51 9.52
N ASN A 133 0.01 -2.71 10.32
CA ASN A 133 1.47 -2.60 10.23
C ASN A 133 2.18 -3.92 10.56
N ASP A 134 1.75 -4.60 11.61
CA ASP A 134 2.35 -5.88 12.00
C ASP A 134 1.99 -7.00 11.04
N ASN A 135 0.77 -6.98 10.48
CA ASN A 135 0.38 -7.90 9.41
C ASN A 135 1.29 -7.75 8.18
N ILE A 136 1.58 -6.52 7.75
CA ILE A 136 2.52 -6.27 6.65
C ILE A 136 3.92 -6.82 6.99
N LYS A 137 4.43 -6.54 8.19
CA LYS A 137 5.75 -7.04 8.63
C LYS A 137 5.79 -8.56 8.73
N PHE A 138 4.69 -9.20 9.14
CA PHE A 138 4.56 -10.65 9.16
C PHE A 138 4.75 -11.24 7.77
N HIS A 139 4.02 -10.74 6.78
CA HIS A 139 4.14 -11.18 5.39
C HIS A 139 5.53 -10.91 4.79
N GLU A 140 6.12 -9.73 5.06
CA GLU A 140 7.50 -9.43 4.66
C GLU A 140 8.51 -10.40 5.30
N ARG A 141 8.29 -10.76 6.57
CA ARG A 141 9.17 -11.71 7.26
C ARG A 141 9.07 -13.11 6.69
N ILE A 142 7.85 -13.56 6.35
CA ILE A 142 7.63 -14.82 5.63
C ILE A 142 8.50 -14.84 4.36
N MET A 143 8.39 -13.80 3.51
CA MET A 143 9.18 -13.74 2.26
C MET A 143 10.68 -13.75 2.52
N LYS A 144 11.18 -13.05 3.54
CA LYS A 144 12.62 -13.04 3.90
C LYS A 144 13.14 -14.38 4.41
N LEU A 145 12.29 -15.21 4.99
CA LEU A 145 12.67 -16.52 5.50
C LEU A 145 12.75 -17.60 4.41
N THR A 146 12.25 -17.36 3.21
CA THR A 146 12.35 -18.31 2.10
C THR A 146 13.77 -18.44 1.55
N LYS A 147 14.63 -17.41 1.78
CA LYS A 147 16.04 -17.28 1.36
C LYS A 147 16.26 -17.47 -0.14
#